data_55a5ae991d3cc378f27629147230de3a
#
_entry.id   55a5ae991d3cc378f27629147230de3a
#
_cell.length_a   1.000
_cell.length_b   1.000
_cell.length_c   1.000
_cell.angle_alpha   90.00
_cell.angle_beta   90.00
_cell.angle_gamma   90.00
#
_symmetry.space_group_name_H-M   'P 1'
#
loop_
_entity.id
_entity.type
_entity.pdbx_description
1 polymer ?
#
loop_
_entity_poly.entity_id
_entity_poly.type
_entity_poly.pdbx_seq_one_letter_code
_entity_poly.pdbx_strand_id
1 'polypeptide(L)'
;MKNTHIVFVYGTLQQGCSNHVLLSGARFLGEAATAEDFVMRTLVDDHGRRGIPFVGRDLPVGPVHGEVYAVDDRTLMQLDRLEGCIPDDPLGSWYRREKVAVNLTHAVGGATPSEAPAADAAGISATLEAFIYLLERPASPLVASGRWKDAAQIADPCFYFAYGSNMDPHRMRHRKVPFDQCLTARLPDHGLAFNKSGNGGTEAFANAEPKPGEDLPGILYRVPFESLTNQLDGFEGVSGGHYRRVQMKVLVGPLHPQADFAAALPVMAWVYLAGSDYVREGLPITERYLHHIRRGQRLFGIIPNGGSDS
;
A
#
# COMPACT_ATOMS: atom_id res chain seq x y z
N MET A 1 26.58 -0.41 -32.64
CA MET A 1 25.14 -0.13 -32.43
C MET A 1 25.01 0.40 -31.02
N LYS A 2 24.31 1.51 -30.78
CA LYS A 2 24.03 1.98 -29.41
C LYS A 2 22.99 1.06 -28.82
N ASN A 3 23.27 0.44 -27.67
CA ASN A 3 22.27 -0.34 -26.98
C ASN A 3 21.15 0.58 -26.48
N THR A 4 19.93 0.12 -26.56
CA THR A 4 18.77 0.83 -26.02
C THR A 4 18.24 0.06 -24.82
N HIS A 5 18.05 0.77 -23.71
CA HIS A 5 17.52 0.22 -22.46
C HIS A 5 16.19 0.85 -22.14
N ILE A 6 15.29 0.06 -21.58
CA ILE A 6 14.00 0.55 -21.10
C ILE A 6 14.11 0.78 -19.59
N VAL A 7 13.77 1.99 -19.15
CA VAL A 7 13.82 2.38 -17.73
C VAL A 7 12.46 2.88 -17.28
N PHE A 8 11.99 2.39 -16.15
CA PHE A 8 10.80 2.85 -15.45
C PHE A 8 11.18 3.78 -14.31
N VAL A 9 10.69 5.00 -14.34
CA VAL A 9 10.97 6.04 -13.35
C VAL A 9 9.69 6.43 -12.60
N TYR A 10 9.74 6.42 -11.28
CA TYR A 10 8.58 6.62 -10.40
C TYR A 10 8.71 7.83 -9.46
N GLY A 11 9.88 8.50 -9.46
CA GLY A 11 10.23 9.55 -8.49
C GLY A 11 10.59 10.88 -9.15
N THR A 12 11.70 11.46 -8.69
CA THR A 12 12.18 12.78 -9.12
C THR A 12 12.65 12.85 -10.58
N LEU A 13 12.78 11.72 -11.25
CA LEU A 13 13.10 11.61 -12.68
C LEU A 13 11.86 11.78 -13.59
N GLN A 14 10.63 11.75 -13.07
CA GLN A 14 9.42 11.96 -13.85
C GLN A 14 9.32 13.38 -14.41
N GLN A 15 8.58 13.56 -15.49
CA GLN A 15 8.30 14.87 -16.10
C GLN A 15 7.80 15.87 -15.05
N GLY A 16 8.37 17.08 -15.07
CA GLY A 16 8.06 18.14 -14.11
C GLY A 16 8.73 18.01 -12.75
N CYS A 17 9.53 16.96 -12.51
CA CYS A 17 10.30 16.78 -11.27
C CYS A 17 11.77 17.22 -11.45
N SER A 18 12.48 17.37 -10.33
CA SER A 18 13.81 18.02 -10.26
C SER A 18 14.91 17.35 -11.08
N ASN A 19 14.89 16.01 -11.21
CA ASN A 19 15.95 15.27 -11.90
C ASN A 19 15.58 14.88 -13.33
N HIS A 20 14.39 15.30 -13.81
CA HIS A 20 13.93 14.95 -15.16
C HIS A 20 14.90 15.41 -16.27
N VAL A 21 15.68 16.45 -16.03
CA VAL A 21 16.68 16.95 -16.98
C VAL A 21 17.65 15.86 -17.48
N LEU A 22 17.92 14.82 -16.66
CA LEU A 22 18.76 13.68 -17.05
C LEU A 22 18.13 12.82 -18.16
N LEU A 23 16.84 12.93 -18.36
CA LEU A 23 16.07 12.21 -19.38
C LEU A 23 15.68 13.09 -20.57
N SER A 24 16.16 14.33 -20.66
CA SER A 24 15.80 15.29 -21.71
C SER A 24 16.12 14.84 -23.15
N GLY A 25 17.10 13.93 -23.31
CA GLY A 25 17.45 13.30 -24.59
C GLY A 25 16.87 11.90 -24.79
N ALA A 26 16.14 11.38 -23.81
CA ALA A 26 15.56 10.05 -23.85
C ALA A 26 14.18 10.06 -24.55
N ARG A 27 13.84 8.95 -25.21
CA ARG A 27 12.52 8.79 -25.81
C ARG A 27 11.50 8.38 -24.75
N PHE A 28 10.53 9.22 -24.49
CA PHE A 28 9.38 8.89 -23.64
C PHE A 28 8.49 7.86 -24.33
N LEU A 29 8.14 6.78 -23.65
CA LEU A 29 7.32 5.69 -24.17
C LEU A 29 5.88 5.74 -23.66
N GLY A 30 5.65 6.32 -22.47
CA GLY A 30 4.32 6.46 -21.91
C GLY A 30 4.31 6.43 -20.39
N GLU A 31 3.13 6.64 -19.82
CA GLU A 31 2.84 6.39 -18.43
C GLU A 31 2.63 4.88 -18.20
N ALA A 32 3.06 4.39 -17.04
CA ALA A 32 2.96 2.97 -16.72
C ALA A 32 2.74 2.74 -15.22
N ALA A 33 2.38 1.50 -14.90
CA ALA A 33 2.39 0.99 -13.55
C ALA A 33 3.14 -0.35 -13.50
N THR A 34 3.76 -0.68 -12.37
CA THR A 34 4.36 -2.01 -12.19
C THR A 34 3.28 -3.10 -12.30
N ALA A 35 3.60 -4.21 -12.94
CA ALA A 35 2.68 -5.35 -13.04
C ALA A 35 2.53 -6.08 -11.69
N GLU A 36 3.59 -6.07 -10.88
CA GLU A 36 3.61 -6.60 -9.53
C GLU A 36 3.33 -5.49 -8.51
N ASP A 37 2.89 -5.89 -7.32
CA ASP A 37 2.72 -5.02 -6.18
C ASP A 37 4.06 -4.74 -5.50
N PHE A 38 4.28 -3.47 -5.16
CA PHE A 38 5.41 -2.95 -4.40
C PHE A 38 4.93 -2.02 -3.28
N VAL A 39 5.85 -1.51 -2.50
CA VAL A 39 5.62 -0.39 -1.59
C VAL A 39 6.42 0.82 -2.07
N MET A 40 5.76 1.96 -2.22
CA MET A 40 6.47 3.24 -2.36
C MET A 40 6.60 3.89 -1.00
N ARG A 41 7.80 4.37 -0.69
CA ARG A 41 8.14 5.06 0.55
C ARG A 41 8.87 6.36 0.26
N THR A 42 9.10 7.17 1.26
CA THR A 42 9.88 8.40 1.16
C THR A 42 10.81 8.54 2.34
N LEU A 43 12.02 9.02 2.11
CA LEU A 43 12.83 9.59 3.18
C LEU A 43 12.20 10.91 3.62
N VAL A 44 12.32 11.23 4.87
CA VAL A 44 11.94 12.53 5.44
C VAL A 44 13.18 13.19 5.99
N ASP A 45 13.23 14.52 5.89
CA ASP A 45 14.28 15.31 6.53
C ASP A 45 14.01 15.48 8.04
N ASP A 46 14.94 16.14 8.74
CA ASP A 46 14.85 16.39 10.19
C ASP A 46 13.63 17.26 10.58
N HIS A 47 12.97 17.89 9.60
CA HIS A 47 11.73 18.65 9.79
C HIS A 47 10.48 17.86 9.38
N GLY A 48 10.63 16.55 9.09
CA GLY A 48 9.53 15.69 8.65
C GLY A 48 9.05 15.93 7.22
N ARG A 49 9.77 16.74 6.42
CA ARG A 49 9.39 16.97 5.02
C ARG A 49 9.78 15.78 4.15
N ARG A 50 8.90 15.38 3.26
CA ARG A 50 9.15 14.31 2.30
C ARG A 50 10.21 14.74 1.30
N GLY A 51 11.20 13.89 1.10
CA GLY A 51 12.35 14.16 0.24
C GLY A 51 12.47 13.17 -0.90
N ILE A 52 13.20 12.10 -0.72
CA ILE A 52 13.57 11.15 -1.78
C ILE A 52 12.57 9.98 -1.81
N PRO A 53 11.90 9.72 -2.95
CA PRO A 53 11.06 8.53 -3.12
C PRO A 53 11.91 7.29 -3.35
N PHE A 54 11.44 6.16 -2.85
CA PHE A 54 12.00 4.86 -3.18
C PHE A 54 10.93 3.78 -3.15
N VAL A 55 11.24 2.66 -3.79
CA VAL A 55 10.35 1.51 -3.96
C VAL A 55 11.02 0.27 -3.41
N GLY A 56 10.30 -0.51 -2.63
CA GLY A 56 10.76 -1.77 -2.05
C GLY A 56 9.76 -2.89 -2.22
N ARG A 57 10.18 -4.11 -1.86
CA ARG A 57 9.37 -5.32 -1.92
C ARG A 57 8.89 -5.79 -0.54
N ASP A 58 9.36 -5.14 0.53
CA ASP A 58 9.11 -5.55 1.93
C ASP A 58 7.63 -5.57 2.30
N LEU A 59 6.81 -4.73 1.67
CA LEU A 59 5.38 -4.65 1.90
C LEU A 59 4.63 -4.37 0.57
N PRO A 60 4.24 -5.40 -0.22
CA PRO A 60 3.62 -5.22 -1.53
C PRO A 60 2.17 -4.72 -1.41
N VAL A 61 2.00 -3.43 -1.20
CA VAL A 61 0.68 -2.77 -0.97
C VAL A 61 -0.07 -2.46 -2.26
N GLY A 62 0.61 -2.47 -3.40
CA GLY A 62 -0.03 -2.28 -4.70
C GLY A 62 0.94 -1.79 -5.78
N PRO A 63 0.48 -1.60 -7.02
CA PRO A 63 1.31 -1.15 -8.12
C PRO A 63 1.88 0.25 -7.86
N VAL A 64 3.10 0.48 -8.35
CA VAL A 64 3.77 1.77 -8.39
C VAL A 64 3.57 2.38 -9.76
N HIS A 65 3.18 3.65 -9.81
CA HIS A 65 2.95 4.40 -11.03
C HIS A 65 4.13 5.30 -11.38
N GLY A 66 4.41 5.43 -12.66
CA GLY A 66 5.52 6.21 -13.15
C GLY A 66 5.49 6.37 -14.66
N GLU A 67 6.67 6.57 -15.22
CA GLU A 67 6.89 6.86 -16.64
C GLU A 67 7.97 5.93 -17.19
N VAL A 68 7.86 5.56 -18.47
CA VAL A 68 8.81 4.66 -19.16
C VAL A 68 9.58 5.43 -20.23
N TYR A 69 10.89 5.23 -20.24
CA TYR A 69 11.81 5.85 -21.20
C TYR A 69 12.70 4.82 -21.86
N ALA A 70 13.00 5.04 -23.15
CA ALA A 70 14.08 4.38 -23.85
C ALA A 70 15.34 5.24 -23.78
N VAL A 71 16.40 4.71 -23.19
CA VAL A 71 17.66 5.42 -22.92
C VAL A 71 18.84 4.70 -23.57
N ASP A 72 19.91 5.43 -23.89
CA ASP A 72 21.19 4.84 -24.33
C ASP A 72 22.09 4.49 -23.13
N ASP A 73 23.20 3.80 -23.40
CA ASP A 73 24.18 3.37 -22.38
C ASP A 73 24.69 4.56 -21.54
N ARG A 74 24.90 5.72 -22.15
CA ARG A 74 25.39 6.91 -21.45
C ARG A 74 24.37 7.43 -20.44
N THR A 75 23.13 7.53 -20.85
CA THR A 75 22.03 7.98 -19.99
C THR A 75 21.84 6.98 -18.85
N LEU A 76 21.83 5.66 -19.14
CA LEU A 76 21.72 4.63 -18.11
C LEU A 76 22.83 4.75 -17.04
N MET A 77 24.09 4.96 -17.47
CA MET A 77 25.18 5.21 -16.52
C MET A 77 25.00 6.49 -15.67
N GLN A 78 24.38 7.53 -16.22
CA GLN A 78 24.07 8.74 -15.47
C GLN A 78 23.00 8.49 -14.41
N LEU A 79 21.97 7.67 -14.73
CA LEU A 79 20.95 7.25 -13.78
C LEU A 79 21.56 6.38 -12.68
N ASP A 80 22.43 5.41 -13.03
CA ASP A 80 23.15 4.60 -12.03
C ASP A 80 23.92 5.45 -11.03
N ARG A 81 24.62 6.50 -11.52
CA ARG A 81 25.35 7.43 -10.66
C ARG A 81 24.42 8.25 -9.75
N LEU A 82 23.29 8.73 -10.27
CA LEU A 82 22.30 9.47 -9.48
C LEU A 82 21.76 8.60 -8.34
N GLU A 83 21.47 7.34 -8.63
CA GLU A 83 20.85 6.40 -7.69
C GLU A 83 21.91 5.70 -6.80
N GLY A 84 23.21 5.98 -7.01
CA GLY A 84 24.28 5.29 -6.29
C GLY A 84 24.27 3.78 -6.54
N CYS A 85 23.86 3.37 -7.74
CA CYS A 85 23.83 1.98 -8.16
C CYS A 85 25.17 1.57 -8.77
N ILE A 86 25.80 0.54 -8.23
CA ILE A 86 27.00 -0.09 -8.75
C ILE A 86 26.59 -1.46 -9.29
N PRO A 87 26.45 -1.65 -10.63
CA PRO A 87 25.85 -2.86 -11.20
C PRO A 87 26.51 -4.17 -10.76
N ASP A 88 27.83 -4.15 -10.57
CA ASP A 88 28.62 -5.32 -10.18
C ASP A 88 28.85 -5.43 -8.67
N ASP A 89 28.34 -4.49 -7.88
CA ASP A 89 28.42 -4.48 -6.41
C ASP A 89 27.08 -4.09 -5.78
N PRO A 90 26.13 -5.02 -5.68
CA PRO A 90 24.83 -4.76 -5.07
C PRO A 90 24.90 -4.39 -3.58
N LEU A 91 25.93 -4.85 -2.85
CA LEU A 91 26.09 -4.56 -1.42
C LEU A 91 26.65 -3.14 -1.19
N GLY A 92 27.48 -2.64 -2.10
CA GLY A 92 27.98 -1.25 -2.08
C GLY A 92 27.00 -0.25 -2.69
N SER A 93 25.92 -0.71 -3.31
CA SER A 93 24.92 0.15 -3.95
C SER A 93 23.93 0.72 -2.94
N TRP A 94 23.54 1.98 -3.14
CA TRP A 94 22.43 2.56 -2.39
C TRP A 94 21.10 2.04 -2.92
N TYR A 95 20.83 2.20 -4.24
CA TYR A 95 19.72 1.53 -4.93
C TYR A 95 20.24 0.34 -5.73
N ARG A 96 19.42 -0.69 -5.83
CA ARG A 96 19.66 -1.82 -6.74
C ARG A 96 18.82 -1.65 -8.00
N ARG A 97 19.45 -1.82 -9.16
CA ARG A 97 18.77 -1.82 -10.44
C ARG A 97 18.33 -3.23 -10.79
N GLU A 98 17.04 -3.43 -10.94
CA GLU A 98 16.42 -4.72 -11.31
C GLU A 98 15.52 -4.55 -12.52
N LYS A 99 15.19 -5.64 -13.19
CA LYS A 99 14.19 -5.67 -14.26
C LYS A 99 12.84 -6.11 -13.69
N VAL A 100 11.80 -5.38 -14.08
CA VAL A 100 10.41 -5.66 -13.69
C VAL A 100 9.49 -5.51 -14.89
N ALA A 101 8.36 -6.22 -14.87
CA ALA A 101 7.29 -6.00 -15.81
C ALA A 101 6.51 -4.73 -15.45
N VAL A 102 6.26 -3.87 -16.44
CA VAL A 102 5.45 -2.67 -16.31
C VAL A 102 4.37 -2.62 -17.39
N ASN A 103 3.18 -2.20 -17.01
CA ASN A 103 2.00 -2.08 -17.86
C ASN A 103 1.86 -0.63 -18.30
N LEU A 104 2.04 -0.35 -19.59
CA LEU A 104 1.77 0.97 -20.16
C LEU A 104 0.26 1.24 -20.10
N THR A 105 -0.13 2.38 -19.54
CA THR A 105 -1.52 2.81 -19.43
C THR A 105 -1.90 3.83 -20.52
N HIS A 106 -0.92 4.62 -20.99
CA HIS A 106 -1.08 5.57 -22.08
C HIS A 106 0.20 5.58 -22.91
N ALA A 107 0.15 5.07 -24.13
CA ALA A 107 1.23 5.22 -25.09
C ALA A 107 1.13 6.60 -25.76
N VAL A 108 2.24 7.34 -25.83
CA VAL A 108 2.28 8.62 -26.56
C VAL A 108 2.24 8.31 -28.06
N GLY A 109 1.28 8.90 -28.76
CA GLY A 109 1.10 8.76 -30.19
C GLY A 109 2.33 9.16 -30.99
N GLY A 110 3.02 8.15 -31.50
CA GLY A 110 4.21 8.20 -32.34
C GLY A 110 4.62 6.82 -32.83
N ALA A 111 4.06 5.75 -32.28
CA ALA A 111 4.10 4.41 -32.87
C ALA A 111 3.03 4.34 -33.95
N THR A 112 3.40 3.91 -35.16
CA THR A 112 2.45 3.66 -36.23
C THR A 112 1.37 2.68 -35.76
N PRO A 113 0.08 2.84 -36.18
CA PRO A 113 -1.05 2.01 -35.72
C PRO A 113 -0.91 0.49 -35.91
N SER A 114 0.17 0.06 -36.55
CA SER A 114 0.48 -1.35 -36.84
C SER A 114 1.19 -2.10 -35.72
N GLU A 115 1.70 -1.44 -34.67
CA GLU A 115 2.54 -2.06 -33.64
C GLU A 115 2.05 -1.93 -32.19
N ALA A 116 0.95 -1.21 -31.96
CA ALA A 116 0.36 -1.11 -30.63
C ALA A 116 -0.77 -2.16 -30.48
N PRO A 117 -0.67 -3.10 -29.54
CA PRO A 117 -1.80 -3.96 -29.22
C PRO A 117 -2.97 -3.09 -28.69
N ALA A 118 -4.19 -3.46 -29.05
CA ALA A 118 -5.39 -2.81 -28.50
C ALA A 118 -5.36 -2.90 -26.97
N ALA A 119 -5.72 -1.78 -26.30
CA ALA A 119 -5.84 -1.79 -24.85
C ALA A 119 -6.85 -2.84 -24.39
N ASP A 120 -6.51 -3.62 -23.37
CA ASP A 120 -7.43 -4.57 -22.75
C ASP A 120 -8.49 -3.86 -21.88
N ALA A 121 -9.41 -4.63 -21.28
CA ALA A 121 -10.46 -4.12 -20.40
C ALA A 121 -9.93 -3.36 -19.15
N ALA A 122 -8.63 -3.44 -18.84
CA ALA A 122 -7.94 -2.73 -17.77
C ALA A 122 -7.24 -1.45 -18.24
N GLY A 123 -7.34 -1.10 -19.55
CA GLY A 123 -6.67 0.07 -20.13
C GLY A 123 -5.17 -0.13 -20.34
N ILE A 124 -4.67 -1.36 -20.33
CA ILE A 124 -3.26 -1.70 -20.55
C ILE A 124 -3.01 -1.78 -22.05
N SER A 125 -2.11 -0.92 -22.56
CA SER A 125 -1.76 -0.91 -23.99
C SER A 125 -0.63 -1.88 -24.36
N ALA A 126 0.30 -2.12 -23.45
CA ALA A 126 1.40 -3.10 -23.60
C ALA A 126 2.06 -3.38 -22.24
N THR A 127 2.62 -4.57 -22.09
CA THR A 127 3.53 -4.91 -20.99
C THR A 127 4.96 -4.91 -21.49
N LEU A 128 5.85 -4.23 -20.78
CA LEU A 128 7.27 -4.11 -21.10
C LEU A 128 8.11 -4.58 -19.92
N GLU A 129 9.31 -5.11 -20.20
CA GLU A 129 10.36 -5.31 -19.20
C GLU A 129 11.20 -4.04 -19.12
N ALA A 130 11.29 -3.43 -17.93
CA ALA A 130 12.00 -2.19 -17.70
C ALA A 130 12.89 -2.27 -16.47
N PHE A 131 14.02 -1.56 -16.48
CA PHE A 131 14.83 -1.36 -15.28
C PHE A 131 14.12 -0.43 -14.29
N ILE A 132 14.11 -0.83 -13.03
CA ILE A 132 13.67 -0.03 -11.89
C ILE A 132 14.79 0.05 -10.86
N TYR A 133 14.85 1.13 -10.09
CA TYR A 133 15.76 1.28 -8.96
C TYR A 133 15.01 1.01 -7.66
N LEU A 134 15.46 0.03 -6.88
CA LEU A 134 14.83 -0.43 -5.65
C LEU A 134 15.71 -0.13 -4.42
N LEU A 135 15.08 0.26 -3.32
CA LEU A 135 15.73 0.49 -2.03
C LEU A 135 14.83 -0.02 -0.90
N GLU A 136 15.38 -0.88 -0.05
CA GLU A 136 14.67 -1.45 1.09
C GLU A 136 14.95 -0.64 2.37
N ARG A 137 13.96 0.11 2.85
CA ARG A 137 13.98 0.84 4.13
C ARG A 137 12.62 0.77 4.81
N PRO A 138 12.31 -0.34 5.48
CA PRO A 138 10.95 -0.63 5.99
C PRO A 138 10.39 0.40 6.97
N ALA A 139 11.24 1.06 7.76
CA ALA A 139 10.80 2.04 8.76
C ALA A 139 10.38 3.41 8.19
N SER A 140 10.59 3.64 6.88
CA SER A 140 10.27 4.93 6.27
C SER A 140 8.78 5.08 5.95
N PRO A 141 8.23 6.32 6.00
CA PRO A 141 6.83 6.59 5.68
C PRO A 141 6.41 6.12 4.29
N LEU A 142 5.20 5.64 4.17
CA LEU A 142 4.62 5.15 2.92
C LEU A 142 4.04 6.30 2.06
N VAL A 143 4.07 6.07 0.74
CA VAL A 143 3.27 6.79 -0.25
C VAL A 143 2.21 5.81 -0.74
N ALA A 144 1.08 5.75 -0.03
CA ALA A 144 0.06 4.72 -0.21
C ALA A 144 -0.55 4.68 -1.62
N SER A 145 -0.62 5.82 -2.32
CA SER A 145 -1.12 5.88 -3.70
C SER A 145 -0.22 5.15 -4.70
N GLY A 146 1.05 4.88 -4.33
CA GLY A 146 2.07 4.41 -5.27
C GLY A 146 2.43 5.44 -6.34
N ARG A 147 2.05 6.72 -6.15
CA ARG A 147 2.32 7.85 -7.06
C ARG A 147 3.11 8.91 -6.33
N TRP A 148 4.34 9.16 -6.75
CA TRP A 148 5.19 10.16 -6.11
C TRP A 148 4.59 11.57 -6.18
N LYS A 149 3.98 11.93 -7.31
CA LYS A 149 3.36 13.25 -7.51
C LYS A 149 2.18 13.50 -6.56
N ASP A 150 1.59 12.43 -6.00
CA ASP A 150 0.49 12.50 -5.02
C ASP A 150 1.01 12.44 -3.57
N ALA A 151 2.33 12.44 -3.35
CA ALA A 151 2.95 12.28 -2.03
C ALA A 151 2.79 13.53 -1.17
N ALA A 152 1.58 14.07 -1.04
CA ALA A 152 1.28 15.15 -0.11
C ALA A 152 1.46 14.67 1.34
N GLN A 153 1.90 15.57 2.23
CA GLN A 153 1.91 15.32 3.66
C GLN A 153 0.46 15.13 4.13
N ILE A 154 0.22 14.11 4.95
CA ILE A 154 -1.10 13.89 5.54
C ILE A 154 -1.41 15.05 6.50
N ALA A 155 -2.44 15.83 6.17
CA ALA A 155 -2.95 16.87 7.02
C ALA A 155 -3.80 16.28 8.16
N ASP A 156 -3.74 16.88 9.35
CA ASP A 156 -4.50 16.45 10.53
C ASP A 156 -4.51 14.92 10.72
N PRO A 157 -3.33 14.31 10.98
CA PRO A 157 -3.20 12.86 11.01
C PRO A 157 -3.88 12.26 12.24
N CYS A 158 -4.59 11.16 12.05
CA CYS A 158 -5.10 10.33 13.13
C CYS A 158 -4.78 8.86 12.89
N PHE A 159 -4.98 8.04 13.92
CA PHE A 159 -4.81 6.60 13.81
C PHE A 159 -6.16 5.91 13.62
N TYR A 160 -6.19 4.94 12.70
CA TYR A 160 -7.31 4.04 12.45
C TYR A 160 -6.85 2.60 12.61
N PHE A 161 -7.54 1.83 13.45
CA PHE A 161 -7.27 0.42 13.67
C PHE A 161 -8.25 -0.46 12.88
N ALA A 162 -7.72 -1.27 11.98
CA ALA A 162 -8.44 -2.20 11.12
C ALA A 162 -8.19 -3.65 11.59
N TYR A 163 -9.25 -4.38 11.84
CA TYR A 163 -9.23 -5.79 12.25
C TYR A 163 -10.01 -6.72 11.29
N GLY A 164 -10.71 -6.15 10.32
CA GLY A 164 -11.47 -6.84 9.29
C GLY A 164 -10.83 -6.70 7.90
N SER A 165 -11.66 -6.58 6.87
CA SER A 165 -11.18 -6.50 5.47
C SER A 165 -10.26 -5.31 5.16
N ASN A 166 -10.31 -4.24 5.96
CA ASN A 166 -9.40 -3.10 5.84
C ASN A 166 -7.97 -3.39 6.33
N MET A 167 -7.69 -4.56 6.90
CA MET A 167 -6.32 -5.01 7.11
C MET A 167 -5.56 -5.12 5.79
N ASP A 168 -6.26 -5.27 4.67
CA ASP A 168 -5.67 -5.27 3.33
C ASP A 168 -5.37 -3.83 2.86
N PRO A 169 -4.09 -3.41 2.75
CA PRO A 169 -3.75 -2.06 2.27
C PRO A 169 -4.23 -1.77 0.85
N HIS A 170 -4.32 -2.80 0.01
CA HIS A 170 -4.87 -2.66 -1.34
C HIS A 170 -6.34 -2.25 -1.29
N ARG A 171 -7.13 -2.81 -0.35
CA ARG A 171 -8.51 -2.39 -0.13
C ARG A 171 -8.62 -0.94 0.34
N MET A 172 -7.72 -0.48 1.22
CA MET A 172 -7.63 0.91 1.67
C MET A 172 -7.35 1.86 0.49
N ARG A 173 -6.41 1.50 -0.39
CA ARG A 173 -6.13 2.26 -1.63
C ARG A 173 -7.35 2.30 -2.56
N HIS A 174 -8.01 1.16 -2.76
CA HIS A 174 -9.22 1.07 -3.60
C HIS A 174 -10.36 1.94 -3.07
N ARG A 175 -10.45 2.07 -1.73
CA ARG A 175 -11.39 2.98 -1.04
C ARG A 175 -10.94 4.45 -1.07
N LYS A 176 -9.80 4.75 -1.71
CA LYS A 176 -9.20 6.08 -1.82
C LYS A 176 -8.86 6.71 -0.46
N VAL A 177 -8.56 5.89 0.53
CA VAL A 177 -8.10 6.33 1.85
C VAL A 177 -6.58 6.45 1.79
N PRO A 178 -6.01 7.67 1.82
CA PRO A 178 -4.55 7.83 1.87
C PRO A 178 -4.04 7.45 3.26
N PHE A 179 -2.85 6.86 3.30
CA PHE A 179 -2.15 6.55 4.53
C PHE A 179 -0.63 6.64 4.29
N ASP A 180 0.12 6.93 5.34
CA ASP A 180 1.58 7.01 5.27
C ASP A 180 2.29 6.17 6.34
N GLN A 181 1.52 5.47 7.18
CA GLN A 181 1.99 4.43 8.07
C GLN A 181 1.00 3.26 8.08
N CYS A 182 1.54 2.06 8.26
CA CYS A 182 0.82 0.81 8.27
C CYS A 182 1.59 -0.14 9.19
N LEU A 183 1.13 -0.31 10.41
CA LEU A 183 1.83 -1.01 11.50
C LEU A 183 0.97 -2.12 12.05
N THR A 184 1.60 -3.20 12.51
CA THR A 184 0.90 -4.21 13.29
C THR A 184 0.54 -3.66 14.66
N ALA A 185 -0.67 -3.98 15.12
CA ALA A 185 -1.17 -3.56 16.42
C ALA A 185 -2.20 -4.58 16.94
N ARG A 186 -2.59 -4.44 18.22
CA ARG A 186 -3.65 -5.25 18.82
C ARG A 186 -4.59 -4.38 19.65
N LEU A 187 -5.85 -4.75 19.65
CA LEU A 187 -6.87 -4.18 20.51
C LEU A 187 -7.04 -5.09 21.73
N PRO A 188 -6.60 -4.66 22.95
CA PRO A 188 -6.71 -5.48 24.16
C PRO A 188 -8.16 -5.78 24.54
N ASP A 189 -8.36 -6.89 25.21
CA ASP A 189 -9.65 -7.34 25.76
C ASP A 189 -10.76 -7.46 24.69
N HIS A 190 -10.38 -7.75 23.46
CA HIS A 190 -11.32 -7.95 22.34
C HIS A 190 -10.95 -9.18 21.51
N GLY A 191 -11.98 -9.81 20.94
CA GLY A 191 -11.86 -10.92 20.00
C GLY A 191 -12.53 -10.59 18.66
N LEU A 192 -12.12 -11.31 17.59
CA LEU A 192 -12.78 -11.24 16.29
C LEU A 192 -14.04 -12.09 16.30
N ALA A 193 -15.16 -11.51 15.95
CA ALA A 193 -16.40 -12.20 15.64
C ALA A 193 -16.84 -11.90 14.19
N PHE A 194 -17.58 -12.81 13.59
CA PHE A 194 -18.20 -12.62 12.27
C PHE A 194 -19.72 -12.65 12.45
N ASN A 195 -20.24 -11.63 13.09
CA ASN A 195 -21.67 -11.54 13.44
C ASN A 195 -22.28 -10.17 13.12
N LYS A 196 -21.56 -9.26 12.49
CA LYS A 196 -22.16 -8.02 11.98
C LYS A 196 -22.87 -8.31 10.66
N SER A 197 -24.21 -8.20 10.62
CA SER A 197 -25.00 -8.44 9.42
C SER A 197 -24.86 -7.35 8.36
N GLY A 198 -24.85 -7.72 7.07
CA GLY A 198 -24.91 -6.78 5.94
C GLY A 198 -26.28 -6.11 5.78
N ASN A 199 -26.39 -5.18 4.81
CA ASN A 199 -27.65 -4.46 4.51
C ASN A 199 -28.83 -5.38 4.22
N GLY A 200 -28.60 -6.53 3.58
CA GLY A 200 -29.63 -7.52 3.28
C GLY A 200 -29.84 -8.56 4.39
N GLY A 201 -29.07 -8.53 5.47
CA GLY A 201 -29.15 -9.50 6.56
C GLY A 201 -28.77 -10.94 6.19
N THR A 202 -28.10 -11.14 5.04
CA THR A 202 -27.80 -12.46 4.46
C THR A 202 -26.35 -12.91 4.62
N GLU A 203 -25.47 -12.01 5.02
CA GLU A 203 -24.02 -12.27 5.17
C GLU A 203 -23.45 -11.55 6.38
N ALA A 204 -22.39 -12.13 6.94
CA ALA A 204 -21.68 -11.59 8.10
C ALA A 204 -20.38 -10.88 7.73
N PHE A 205 -20.07 -9.87 8.53
CA PHE A 205 -18.83 -9.10 8.50
C PHE A 205 -18.14 -9.13 9.86
N ALA A 206 -16.88 -8.72 9.89
CA ALA A 206 -16.08 -8.66 11.10
C ALA A 206 -16.65 -7.67 12.13
N ASN A 207 -16.64 -8.08 13.38
CA ASN A 207 -16.93 -7.28 14.56
C ASN A 207 -15.84 -7.51 15.60
N ALA A 208 -15.46 -6.47 16.34
CA ALA A 208 -14.61 -6.59 17.52
C ALA A 208 -15.50 -6.64 18.75
N GLU A 209 -15.50 -7.80 19.41
CA GLU A 209 -16.31 -8.01 20.60
C GLU A 209 -15.47 -7.96 21.88
N PRO A 210 -16.00 -7.41 22.97
CA PRO A 210 -15.34 -7.51 24.27
C PRO A 210 -15.06 -8.96 24.64
N LYS A 211 -13.78 -9.27 24.90
CA LYS A 211 -13.33 -10.60 25.30
C LYS A 211 -12.15 -10.46 26.26
N PRO A 212 -12.42 -10.30 27.55
CA PRO A 212 -11.40 -10.03 28.54
C PRO A 212 -10.24 -11.03 28.49
N GLY A 213 -9.02 -10.51 28.47
CA GLY A 213 -7.79 -11.30 28.40
C GLY A 213 -7.40 -11.75 27.00
N GLU A 214 -8.19 -11.47 25.95
CA GLU A 214 -7.78 -11.69 24.58
C GLU A 214 -7.33 -10.39 23.92
N ASP A 215 -6.40 -10.51 22.99
CA ASP A 215 -5.93 -9.40 22.17
C ASP A 215 -6.36 -9.64 20.72
N LEU A 216 -7.13 -8.71 20.14
CA LEU A 216 -7.52 -8.75 18.74
C LEU A 216 -6.40 -8.17 17.87
N PRO A 217 -5.72 -8.98 17.03
CA PRO A 217 -4.69 -8.49 16.14
C PRO A 217 -5.31 -7.71 14.97
N GLY A 218 -4.57 -6.71 14.49
CA GLY A 218 -4.99 -5.89 13.36
C GLY A 218 -3.88 -4.98 12.86
N ILE A 219 -4.27 -4.03 12.03
CA ILE A 219 -3.38 -3.07 11.39
C ILE A 219 -3.76 -1.66 11.81
N LEU A 220 -2.77 -0.90 12.25
CA LEU A 220 -2.88 0.50 12.58
C LEU A 220 -2.41 1.34 11.39
N TYR A 221 -3.30 2.12 10.81
CA TYR A 221 -3.01 3.07 9.74
C TYR A 221 -2.92 4.49 10.31
N ARG A 222 -1.97 5.29 9.82
CA ARG A 222 -2.01 6.74 9.98
C ARG A 222 -2.66 7.35 8.74
N VAL A 223 -3.80 8.01 8.94
CA VAL A 223 -4.65 8.55 7.88
C VAL A 223 -5.03 10.01 8.18
N PRO A 224 -5.43 10.84 7.18
CA PRO A 224 -6.08 12.12 7.45
C PRO A 224 -7.38 11.89 8.22
N PHE A 225 -7.69 12.74 9.21
CA PHE A 225 -8.94 12.63 9.96
C PHE A 225 -10.18 12.75 9.06
N GLU A 226 -10.13 13.62 8.06
CA GLU A 226 -11.20 13.77 7.08
C GLU A 226 -11.53 12.48 6.31
N SER A 227 -10.55 11.57 6.16
CA SER A 227 -10.79 10.27 5.50
C SER A 227 -11.69 9.34 6.30
N LEU A 228 -11.79 9.53 7.62
CA LEU A 228 -12.76 8.80 8.44
C LEU A 228 -14.18 9.20 8.04
N THR A 229 -14.45 10.51 7.96
CA THR A 229 -15.78 11.05 7.70
C THR A 229 -16.19 10.98 6.23
N ASN A 230 -15.26 11.24 5.31
CA ASN A 230 -15.55 11.36 3.88
C ASN A 230 -15.52 10.01 3.15
N GLN A 231 -14.76 9.03 3.65
CA GLN A 231 -14.63 7.71 3.01
C GLN A 231 -15.07 6.58 3.93
N LEU A 232 -14.39 6.38 5.08
CA LEU A 232 -14.58 5.17 5.89
C LEU A 232 -15.97 5.10 6.52
N ASP A 233 -16.51 6.18 7.08
CA ASP A 233 -17.86 6.20 7.67
C ASP A 233 -18.93 5.77 6.67
N GLY A 234 -18.76 6.12 5.37
CA GLY A 234 -19.66 5.69 4.31
C GLY A 234 -19.57 4.20 4.04
N PHE A 235 -18.37 3.64 3.96
CA PHE A 235 -18.15 2.20 3.75
C PHE A 235 -18.60 1.35 4.95
N GLU A 236 -18.48 1.90 6.16
CA GLU A 236 -18.86 1.23 7.40
C GLU A 236 -20.33 1.47 7.77
N GLY A 237 -21.04 2.31 6.99
CA GLY A 237 -22.47 2.59 7.18
C GLY A 237 -22.79 3.26 8.51
N VAL A 238 -21.93 4.17 8.97
CA VAL A 238 -22.07 4.84 10.28
C VAL A 238 -23.38 5.59 10.38
N SER A 239 -23.79 6.32 9.33
CA SER A 239 -25.05 7.05 9.29
C SER A 239 -26.29 6.17 9.44
N GLY A 240 -26.19 4.90 9.02
CA GLY A 240 -27.25 3.88 9.15
C GLY A 240 -27.12 3.05 10.43
N GLY A 241 -26.17 3.34 11.32
CA GLY A 241 -25.96 2.60 12.57
C GLY A 241 -25.31 1.22 12.38
N HIS A 242 -24.83 0.86 11.17
CA HIS A 242 -24.20 -0.43 10.92
C HIS A 242 -22.96 -0.64 11.76
N TYR A 243 -22.08 0.37 11.81
CA TYR A 243 -20.98 0.48 12.75
C TYR A 243 -21.02 1.84 13.45
N ARG A 244 -20.47 1.87 14.63
CA ARG A 244 -20.16 3.11 15.37
C ARG A 244 -18.66 3.30 15.43
N ARG A 245 -18.19 4.51 15.15
CA ARG A 245 -16.79 4.88 15.25
C ARG A 245 -16.47 5.36 16.68
N VAL A 246 -15.51 4.72 17.32
CA VAL A 246 -15.10 5.00 18.70
C VAL A 246 -13.59 5.14 18.80
N GLN A 247 -13.11 5.91 19.76
CA GLN A 247 -11.69 5.95 20.09
C GLN A 247 -11.37 4.89 21.14
N MET A 248 -10.36 4.07 20.85
CA MET A 248 -9.91 3.02 21.75
C MET A 248 -8.38 3.00 21.84
N LYS A 249 -7.87 2.54 22.97
CA LYS A 249 -6.45 2.32 23.18
C LYS A 249 -6.05 1.02 22.47
N VAL A 250 -5.11 1.11 21.53
CA VAL A 250 -4.49 -0.03 20.87
C VAL A 250 -3.00 -0.09 21.23
N LEU A 251 -2.41 -1.27 21.17
CA LEU A 251 -1.00 -1.49 21.46
C LEU A 251 -0.26 -1.76 20.15
N VAL A 252 0.69 -0.89 19.81
CA VAL A 252 1.53 -1.02 18.62
C VAL A 252 2.73 -1.88 18.96
N GLY A 253 3.04 -2.85 18.12
CA GLY A 253 4.21 -3.71 18.30
C GLY A 253 4.12 -5.00 17.48
N PRO A 254 5.19 -5.80 17.46
CA PRO A 254 5.18 -7.06 16.74
C PRO A 254 4.11 -7.98 17.34
N LEU A 255 3.39 -8.68 16.46
CA LEU A 255 2.33 -9.62 16.84
C LEU A 255 2.87 -11.03 17.15
N HIS A 256 4.20 -11.19 17.19
CA HIS A 256 4.81 -12.49 17.45
C HIS A 256 4.59 -12.90 18.92
N PRO A 257 4.14 -14.15 19.22
CA PRO A 257 3.88 -14.60 20.59
C PRO A 257 5.10 -14.57 21.53
N GLN A 258 6.31 -14.51 20.96
CA GLN A 258 7.59 -14.45 21.69
C GLN A 258 8.16 -13.05 21.82
N ALA A 259 7.50 -12.03 21.23
CA ALA A 259 7.94 -10.65 21.38
C ALA A 259 7.60 -10.16 22.79
N ASP A 260 8.57 -9.52 23.42
CA ASP A 260 8.39 -8.95 24.76
C ASP A 260 7.32 -7.85 24.72
N PHE A 261 6.14 -8.14 25.25
CA PHE A 261 4.99 -7.21 25.28
C PHE A 261 5.24 -5.94 26.11
N ALA A 262 6.32 -5.91 26.89
CA ALA A 262 6.70 -4.74 27.66
C ALA A 262 7.09 -3.53 26.78
N ALA A 263 7.40 -3.74 25.51
CA ALA A 263 7.77 -2.70 24.55
C ALA A 263 6.61 -2.17 23.69
N ALA A 264 5.37 -2.67 23.86
CA ALA A 264 4.24 -2.23 23.06
C ALA A 264 3.83 -0.78 23.43
N LEU A 265 3.78 0.10 22.42
CA LEU A 265 3.40 1.51 22.62
C LEU A 265 1.87 1.66 22.57
N PRO A 266 1.24 2.22 23.63
CA PRO A 266 -0.18 2.52 23.59
C PRO A 266 -0.46 3.75 22.73
N VAL A 267 -1.43 3.63 21.82
CA VAL A 267 -1.90 4.71 20.95
C VAL A 267 -3.42 4.79 20.99
N MET A 268 -3.98 5.98 20.94
CA MET A 268 -5.42 6.16 20.73
C MET A 268 -5.72 6.05 19.24
N ALA A 269 -6.61 5.15 18.87
CA ALA A 269 -7.01 4.92 17.48
C ALA A 269 -8.53 4.88 17.34
N TRP A 270 -9.01 5.27 16.17
CA TRP A 270 -10.40 5.10 15.79
C TRP A 270 -10.65 3.64 15.39
N VAL A 271 -11.72 3.08 15.92
CA VAL A 271 -12.15 1.68 15.70
C VAL A 271 -13.62 1.69 15.33
N TYR A 272 -14.02 0.87 14.37
CA TYR A 272 -15.42 0.65 14.03
C TYR A 272 -15.92 -0.60 14.74
N LEU A 273 -16.92 -0.44 15.60
CA LEU A 273 -17.60 -1.54 16.31
C LEU A 273 -19.02 -1.69 15.76
N ALA A 274 -19.49 -2.92 15.58
CA ALA A 274 -20.83 -3.19 15.09
C ALA A 274 -21.91 -2.50 15.95
N GLY A 275 -22.90 -1.92 15.30
CA GLY A 275 -24.09 -1.44 15.98
C GLY A 275 -24.92 -2.62 16.52
N SER A 276 -25.50 -2.49 17.72
CA SER A 276 -26.25 -3.57 18.38
C SER A 276 -27.35 -4.17 17.51
N ASP A 277 -28.03 -3.35 16.74
CA ASP A 277 -29.15 -3.76 15.88
C ASP A 277 -28.73 -4.61 14.68
N TYR A 278 -27.41 -4.63 14.40
CA TYR A 278 -26.82 -5.36 13.29
C TYR A 278 -26.01 -6.59 13.72
N VAL A 279 -25.95 -6.90 15.03
CA VAL A 279 -25.30 -8.11 15.52
C VAL A 279 -26.25 -9.29 15.36
N ARG A 280 -25.86 -10.31 14.58
CA ARG A 280 -26.63 -11.53 14.29
C ARG A 280 -25.68 -12.72 14.12
N GLU A 281 -25.91 -13.77 14.90
CA GLU A 281 -25.13 -14.99 14.82
C GLU A 281 -25.58 -15.89 13.64
N GLY A 282 -24.67 -16.77 13.20
CA GLY A 282 -24.97 -17.85 12.25
C GLY A 282 -25.11 -17.42 10.79
N LEU A 283 -24.78 -16.17 10.44
CA LEU A 283 -24.78 -15.73 9.04
C LEU A 283 -23.51 -16.20 8.32
N PRO A 284 -23.60 -16.57 7.02
CA PRO A 284 -22.43 -16.97 6.24
C PRO A 284 -21.49 -15.81 5.97
N ILE A 285 -20.21 -16.11 5.84
CA ILE A 285 -19.17 -15.16 5.45
C ILE A 285 -18.80 -15.44 4.00
N THR A 286 -18.75 -14.41 3.15
CA THR A 286 -18.40 -14.62 1.74
C THR A 286 -16.89 -14.81 1.56
N GLU A 287 -16.49 -15.69 0.64
CA GLU A 287 -15.08 -15.90 0.29
C GLU A 287 -14.40 -14.61 -0.21
N ARG A 288 -15.12 -13.76 -0.93
CA ARG A 288 -14.63 -12.44 -1.36
C ARG A 288 -14.24 -11.56 -0.16
N TYR A 289 -15.03 -11.58 0.92
CA TYR A 289 -14.72 -10.82 2.13
C TYR A 289 -13.53 -11.41 2.87
N LEU A 290 -13.49 -12.73 3.04
CA LEU A 290 -12.38 -13.44 3.69
C LEU A 290 -11.07 -13.27 2.93
N HIS A 291 -11.10 -13.17 1.60
CA HIS A 291 -9.90 -12.93 0.79
C HIS A 291 -9.13 -11.69 1.26
N HIS A 292 -9.80 -10.57 1.51
CA HIS A 292 -9.16 -9.35 2.00
C HIS A 292 -8.57 -9.53 3.40
N ILE A 293 -9.28 -10.21 4.30
CA ILE A 293 -8.78 -10.49 5.64
C ILE A 293 -7.51 -11.34 5.57
N ARG A 294 -7.56 -12.46 4.83
CA ARG A 294 -6.42 -13.37 4.65
C ARG A 294 -5.24 -12.67 3.96
N ARG A 295 -5.50 -11.76 3.00
CA ARG A 295 -4.43 -10.99 2.35
C ARG A 295 -3.74 -10.07 3.35
N GLY A 296 -4.50 -9.30 4.15
CA GLY A 296 -3.94 -8.47 5.21
C GLY A 296 -3.15 -9.29 6.23
N GLN A 297 -3.71 -10.41 6.69
CA GLN A 297 -3.03 -11.31 7.62
C GLN A 297 -1.69 -11.82 7.07
N ARG A 298 -1.65 -12.28 5.82
CA ARG A 298 -0.39 -12.75 5.19
C ARG A 298 0.64 -11.63 5.06
N LEU A 299 0.23 -10.44 4.61
CA LEU A 299 1.15 -9.32 4.42
C LEU A 299 1.86 -8.89 5.71
N PHE A 300 1.19 -9.02 6.85
CA PHE A 300 1.70 -8.56 8.14
C PHE A 300 2.09 -9.70 9.10
N GLY A 301 2.09 -10.94 8.62
CA GLY A 301 2.43 -12.09 9.46
C GLY A 301 1.46 -12.31 10.62
N ILE A 302 0.19 -11.91 10.49
CA ILE A 302 -0.85 -12.14 11.50
C ILE A 302 -1.31 -13.59 11.37
N ILE A 303 -1.03 -14.40 12.40
CA ILE A 303 -1.52 -15.77 12.47
C ILE A 303 -2.92 -15.75 13.11
N PRO A 304 -3.95 -16.32 12.46
CA PRO A 304 -5.27 -16.45 13.07
C PRO A 304 -5.19 -17.27 14.38
N ASN A 305 -5.78 -16.76 15.45
CA ASN A 305 -5.91 -17.54 16.68
C ASN A 305 -6.76 -18.79 16.37
N GLY A 306 -6.16 -19.98 16.40
CA GLY A 306 -6.88 -21.25 16.28
C GLY A 306 -6.76 -22.04 14.99
N GLY A 307 -5.77 -21.77 14.15
CA GLY A 307 -5.46 -22.60 12.98
C GLY A 307 -4.29 -23.54 13.25
N SER A 308 -4.55 -24.72 13.85
CA SER A 308 -3.71 -25.88 13.57
C SER A 308 -4.08 -26.34 12.16
N ASP A 309 -3.12 -26.26 11.22
CA ASP A 309 -3.22 -26.95 9.95
C ASP A 309 -3.49 -28.45 10.20
N SER A 310 -4.65 -28.91 9.82
CA SER A 310 -4.99 -30.32 9.66
C SER A 310 -5.35 -30.58 8.21
#